data_b292c67714dd86b4956fe903ad86277d
#
_entry.id   b292c67714dd86b4956fe903ad86277d
#
_cell.length_a   1.000
_cell.length_b   1.000
_cell.length_c   1.000
_cell.angle_alpha   90.00
_cell.angle_beta   90.00
_cell.angle_gamma   90.00
#
_symmetry.space_group_name_H-M   'P 1'
#
loop_
_entity.id
_entity.type
_entity.pdbx_description
1 polymer ?
#
loop_
_entity_poly.entity_id
_entity_poly.type
_entity_poly.pdbx_seq_one_letter_code
_entity_poly.pdbx_strand_id
1 'polypeptide(L)'
;MAIHLYSGTKLIYKREIYMKALYNDGSVAEVADEDVVHVIRHSAAHIMAQAIKRLYPEADFAYGPATDNGFYYDVDLGDKKISEDDLPAIEAEMKKIVKENLKFSTFELPREEAVALMEERGEKYKVEHIGDLSEDARITFYQQGDYIDMCVGPHLTYTKALKAFTLTGVSGAYWKGDKNNKMLTRINGTAFATKDELEEHLRLLEEAKKRDHRKIGRDMDLFMMRDEAPGFPFFLPNGMILKNTLLDYWREIHTAAGYVEISTPQIMNKQLWKTSGHWDHYKDNMYSTVIDDEEYCIKPMNCPGGVLVYSSKPHSYRELPIRAGEIGLVHRHELKGALHGLFRVRCFTQDDAHIFMMPEQIREEIKNVAKLIDE
;
A
#
# COMPACT_ATOMS: atom_id res chain seq x y z
N MET A 1 -1.23 1.42 -3.17
CA MET A 1 -0.19 0.87 -4.07
C MET A 1 1.14 0.95 -3.33
N ALA A 2 1.51 -0.14 -2.67
CA ALA A 2 2.77 -0.20 -1.92
C ALA A 2 3.93 -0.22 -2.94
N ILE A 3 4.80 0.76 -2.84
CA ILE A 3 6.02 0.82 -3.63
C ILE A 3 6.93 -0.29 -3.11
N HIS A 4 7.14 -1.32 -3.93
CA HIS A 4 8.21 -2.30 -3.74
C HIS A 4 9.54 -1.60 -4.01
N LEU A 5 10.08 -0.92 -3.01
CA LEU A 5 11.47 -0.51 -2.96
C LEU A 5 12.23 -1.60 -2.19
N TYR A 6 12.56 -2.68 -2.88
CA TYR A 6 13.70 -3.54 -2.51
C TYR A 6 13.92 -4.60 -3.59
N SER A 7 14.61 -4.22 -4.65
CA SER A 7 15.42 -5.16 -5.40
C SER A 7 16.88 -4.93 -4.98
N GLY A 8 17.46 -5.87 -4.25
CA GLY A 8 18.90 -5.84 -4.04
C GLY A 8 19.36 -6.01 -2.59
N THR A 9 18.86 -7.01 -1.90
CA THR A 9 19.63 -7.87 -0.98
C THR A 9 18.70 -9.01 -0.56
N LYS A 10 18.71 -10.10 -1.31
CA LYS A 10 18.29 -11.39 -0.77
C LYS A 10 19.28 -11.73 0.34
N LEU A 11 18.97 -11.38 1.56
CA LEU A 11 19.53 -12.05 2.72
C LEU A 11 18.95 -13.47 2.71
N ILE A 12 19.67 -14.34 2.02
CA ILE A 12 19.43 -15.78 2.00
C ILE A 12 19.84 -16.33 3.37
N TYR A 13 19.00 -16.16 4.37
CA TYR A 13 18.92 -17.10 5.46
C TYR A 13 17.72 -18.01 5.18
N LYS A 14 17.89 -18.96 4.26
CA LYS A 14 17.05 -20.17 4.20
C LYS A 14 17.33 -20.98 5.48
N ARG A 15 16.78 -20.58 6.61
CA ARG A 15 16.38 -21.52 7.64
C ARG A 15 15.04 -22.07 7.16
N GLU A 16 15.02 -23.33 6.78
CA GLU A 16 13.76 -24.08 6.65
C GLU A 16 13.07 -24.01 8.01
N ILE A 17 12.08 -23.12 8.13
CA ILE A 17 11.25 -23.02 9.33
C ILE A 17 10.15 -24.04 9.16
N TYR A 18 10.36 -25.25 9.68
CA TYR A 18 9.31 -26.27 9.75
C TYR A 18 8.22 -25.81 10.73
N MET A 19 7.22 -25.13 10.19
CA MET A 19 6.05 -24.72 10.94
C MET A 19 4.82 -25.53 10.49
N LYS A 20 4.02 -25.97 11.45
CA LYS A 20 2.72 -26.61 11.19
C LYS A 20 1.59 -25.64 11.55
N ALA A 21 0.56 -25.59 10.71
CA ALA A 21 -0.65 -24.83 10.92
C ALA A 21 -1.88 -25.75 10.98
N LEU A 22 -2.89 -25.28 11.69
CA LEU A 22 -4.24 -25.86 11.71
C LEU A 22 -5.07 -25.20 10.61
N TYR A 23 -5.63 -26.02 9.73
CA TYR A 23 -6.50 -25.60 8.62
C TYR A 23 -7.98 -25.77 8.96
N ASN A 24 -8.87 -25.19 8.17
CA ASN A 24 -10.33 -25.17 8.39
C ASN A 24 -10.96 -26.56 8.45
N ASP A 25 -10.40 -27.54 7.77
CA ASP A 25 -10.86 -28.93 7.78
C ASP A 25 -10.38 -29.73 9.04
N GLY A 26 -9.70 -29.04 9.98
CA GLY A 26 -9.12 -29.65 11.15
C GLY A 26 -7.79 -30.34 10.94
N SER A 27 -7.28 -30.37 9.71
CA SER A 27 -5.97 -30.96 9.41
C SER A 27 -4.84 -30.07 9.94
N VAL A 28 -3.72 -30.72 10.28
CA VAL A 28 -2.47 -30.05 10.67
C VAL A 28 -1.41 -30.42 9.64
N ALA A 29 -0.97 -29.43 8.87
CA ALA A 29 0.01 -29.62 7.81
C ALA A 29 1.16 -28.59 7.91
N GLU A 30 2.25 -28.87 7.20
CA GLU A 30 3.35 -27.94 7.05
C GLU A 30 2.94 -26.73 6.24
N VAL A 31 3.42 -25.55 6.64
CA VAL A 31 3.16 -24.28 5.98
C VAL A 31 4.28 -24.01 4.97
N ALA A 32 3.93 -23.58 3.76
CA ALA A 32 4.94 -23.11 2.80
C ALA A 32 5.69 -21.91 3.36
N ASP A 33 6.99 -21.80 3.07
CA ASP A 33 7.89 -20.76 3.61
C ASP A 33 7.34 -19.34 3.41
N GLU A 34 6.69 -19.09 2.27
CA GLU A 34 6.07 -17.82 1.91
C GLU A 34 4.86 -17.45 2.78
N ASP A 35 4.15 -18.45 3.32
CA ASP A 35 2.94 -18.26 4.12
C ASP A 35 3.20 -18.24 5.64
N VAL A 36 4.39 -18.62 6.08
CA VAL A 36 4.75 -18.74 7.51
C VAL A 36 4.43 -17.45 8.26
N VAL A 37 4.87 -16.31 7.75
CA VAL A 37 4.67 -15.01 8.41
C VAL A 37 3.19 -14.63 8.44
N HIS A 38 2.44 -14.96 7.38
CA HIS A 38 1.00 -14.72 7.33
C HIS A 38 0.26 -15.49 8.44
N VAL A 39 0.53 -16.78 8.59
CA VAL A 39 -0.06 -17.63 9.64
C VAL A 39 0.27 -17.12 11.05
N ILE A 40 1.52 -16.69 11.28
CA ILE A 40 1.96 -16.11 12.55
C ILE A 40 1.18 -14.83 12.84
N ARG A 41 1.06 -13.92 11.89
CA ARG A 41 0.35 -12.63 12.03
C ARG A 41 -1.13 -12.83 12.25
N HIS A 42 -1.76 -13.75 11.52
CA HIS A 42 -3.17 -14.07 11.69
C HIS A 42 -3.45 -14.63 13.09
N SER A 43 -2.63 -15.54 13.56
CA SER A 43 -2.76 -16.07 14.93
C SER A 43 -2.44 -15.02 16.00
N ALA A 44 -1.51 -14.10 15.74
CA ALA A 44 -1.24 -12.98 16.62
C ALA A 44 -2.43 -12.04 16.75
N ALA A 45 -3.19 -11.81 15.67
CA ALA A 45 -4.44 -11.04 15.70
C ALA A 45 -5.47 -11.67 16.65
N HIS A 46 -5.66 -13.01 16.60
CA HIS A 46 -6.55 -13.72 17.50
C HIS A 46 -6.07 -13.67 18.97
N ILE A 47 -4.77 -13.81 19.22
CA ILE A 47 -4.20 -13.70 20.57
C ILE A 47 -4.35 -12.27 21.09
N MET A 48 -4.22 -11.25 20.24
CA MET A 48 -4.48 -9.85 20.60
C MET A 48 -5.96 -9.64 20.93
N ALA A 49 -6.87 -10.16 20.12
CA ALA A 49 -8.30 -10.07 20.36
C ALA A 49 -8.70 -10.72 21.71
N GLN A 50 -8.16 -11.89 22.01
CA GLN A 50 -8.34 -12.54 23.33
C GLN A 50 -7.79 -11.68 24.46
N ALA A 51 -6.62 -11.07 24.30
CA ALA A 51 -6.03 -10.18 25.29
C ALA A 51 -6.91 -8.95 25.54
N ILE A 52 -7.42 -8.34 24.46
CA ILE A 52 -8.33 -7.20 24.55
C ILE A 52 -9.64 -7.61 25.22
N LYS A 53 -10.24 -8.76 24.88
CA LYS A 53 -11.47 -9.25 25.51
C LYS A 53 -11.31 -9.50 27.02
N ARG A 54 -10.12 -9.97 27.46
CA ARG A 54 -9.82 -10.14 28.89
C ARG A 54 -9.71 -8.81 29.64
N LEU A 55 -9.14 -7.78 29.01
CA LEU A 55 -8.96 -6.45 29.61
C LEU A 55 -10.21 -5.58 29.49
N TYR A 56 -10.96 -5.76 28.42
CA TYR A 56 -12.18 -5.02 28.07
C TYR A 56 -13.30 -6.01 27.71
N PRO A 57 -13.98 -6.63 28.69
CA PRO A 57 -14.99 -7.67 28.46
C PRO A 57 -16.16 -7.22 27.58
N GLU A 58 -16.46 -5.92 27.58
CA GLU A 58 -17.51 -5.28 26.78
C GLU A 58 -17.12 -5.00 25.31
N ALA A 59 -15.87 -5.28 24.91
CA ALA A 59 -15.40 -5.02 23.55
C ALA A 59 -16.09 -5.94 22.55
N ASP A 60 -16.58 -5.37 21.43
CA ASP A 60 -17.12 -6.08 20.27
C ASP A 60 -16.08 -6.10 19.16
N PHE A 61 -15.90 -7.23 18.50
CA PHE A 61 -14.86 -7.45 17.51
C PHE A 61 -15.40 -7.46 16.08
N ALA A 62 -14.76 -6.70 15.18
CA ALA A 62 -15.10 -6.65 13.76
C ALA A 62 -14.17 -7.59 12.96
N TYR A 63 -13.10 -7.04 12.37
CA TYR A 63 -12.14 -7.77 11.53
C TYR A 63 -10.73 -7.73 12.08
N GLY A 64 -10.01 -8.87 11.95
CA GLY A 64 -8.63 -9.02 12.41
C GLY A 64 -7.73 -9.75 11.40
N PRO A 65 -7.54 -9.23 10.17
CA PRO A 65 -6.72 -9.91 9.18
C PRO A 65 -5.23 -9.74 9.43
N ALA A 66 -4.45 -10.70 8.90
CA ALA A 66 -3.05 -10.50 8.61
C ALA A 66 -2.89 -9.64 7.34
N THR A 67 -1.82 -8.85 7.29
CA THR A 67 -1.45 -8.01 6.15
C THR A 67 0.03 -8.20 5.82
N ASP A 68 0.47 -7.67 4.67
CA ASP A 68 1.88 -7.74 4.25
C ASP A 68 2.85 -7.10 5.25
N ASN A 69 2.39 -6.12 6.04
CA ASN A 69 3.23 -5.38 6.98
C ASN A 69 3.00 -5.75 8.46
N GLY A 70 1.97 -6.52 8.78
CA GLY A 70 1.62 -6.86 10.15
C GLY A 70 0.25 -7.51 10.27
N PHE A 71 -0.45 -7.16 11.33
CA PHE A 71 -1.84 -7.55 11.57
C PHE A 71 -2.56 -6.42 12.30
N TYR A 72 -3.88 -6.45 12.28
CA TYR A 72 -4.68 -5.54 13.10
C TYR A 72 -5.95 -6.22 13.60
N TYR A 73 -6.64 -5.55 14.51
CA TYR A 73 -8.01 -5.86 14.84
C TYR A 73 -8.82 -4.58 15.02
N ASP A 74 -10.01 -4.55 14.43
CA ASP A 74 -10.98 -3.45 14.58
C ASP A 74 -11.94 -3.78 15.70
N VAL A 75 -12.01 -2.92 16.72
CA VAL A 75 -12.72 -3.15 17.97
C VAL A 75 -13.65 -1.98 18.27
N ASP A 76 -14.87 -2.29 18.68
CA ASP A 76 -15.82 -1.33 19.24
C ASP A 76 -15.79 -1.43 20.77
N LEU A 77 -15.44 -0.35 21.41
CA LEU A 77 -15.33 -0.25 22.88
C LEU A 77 -16.47 0.57 23.51
N GLY A 78 -17.52 0.86 22.72
CA GLY A 78 -18.59 1.76 23.16
C GLY A 78 -18.08 3.17 23.41
N ASP A 79 -18.18 3.64 24.65
CA ASP A 79 -17.70 4.96 25.07
C ASP A 79 -16.24 4.98 25.50
N LYS A 80 -15.63 3.82 25.70
CA LYS A 80 -14.21 3.69 26.04
C LYS A 80 -13.33 3.85 24.81
N LYS A 81 -12.07 4.17 25.03
CA LYS A 81 -11.06 4.29 23.97
C LYS A 81 -9.79 3.59 24.41
N ILE A 82 -9.17 2.89 23.49
CA ILE A 82 -7.79 2.42 23.60
C ILE A 82 -6.90 3.47 22.93
N SER A 83 -5.84 3.85 23.58
CA SER A 83 -4.79 4.76 23.13
C SER A 83 -3.46 4.00 22.98
N GLU A 84 -2.42 4.69 22.50
CA GLU A 84 -1.07 4.11 22.45
C GLU A 84 -0.52 3.75 23.84
N ASP A 85 -0.96 4.46 24.88
CA ASP A 85 -0.56 4.20 26.28
C ASP A 85 -1.08 2.86 26.82
N ASP A 86 -2.14 2.32 26.24
CA ASP A 86 -2.74 1.03 26.64
C ASP A 86 -2.05 -0.17 25.97
N LEU A 87 -1.30 0.05 24.88
CA LEU A 87 -0.66 -1.03 24.11
C LEU A 87 0.28 -1.90 24.96
N PRO A 88 1.09 -1.36 25.89
CA PRO A 88 1.94 -2.19 26.76
C PRO A 88 1.15 -3.15 27.64
N ALA A 89 -0.04 -2.76 28.11
CA ALA A 89 -0.90 -3.62 28.92
C ALA A 89 -1.50 -4.76 28.09
N ILE A 90 -1.96 -4.46 26.87
CA ILE A 90 -2.48 -5.46 25.94
C ILE A 90 -1.38 -6.44 25.54
N GLU A 91 -0.19 -5.95 25.21
CA GLU A 91 0.97 -6.78 24.85
C GLU A 91 1.41 -7.68 26.03
N ALA A 92 1.35 -7.16 27.26
CA ALA A 92 1.63 -7.97 28.46
C ALA A 92 0.61 -9.10 28.65
N GLU A 93 -0.68 -8.85 28.36
CA GLU A 93 -1.72 -9.89 28.43
C GLU A 93 -1.55 -10.90 27.28
N MET A 94 -1.22 -10.47 26.06
CA MET A 94 -0.85 -11.37 24.96
C MET A 94 0.30 -12.31 25.37
N LYS A 95 1.35 -11.78 26.03
CA LYS A 95 2.48 -12.59 26.54
C LYS A 95 2.04 -13.62 27.59
N LYS A 96 1.01 -13.34 28.39
CA LYS A 96 0.44 -14.33 29.32
C LYS A 96 -0.28 -15.45 28.55
N ILE A 97 -1.14 -15.10 27.59
CA ILE A 97 -1.84 -16.07 26.74
C ILE A 97 -0.86 -16.98 25.99
N VAL A 98 0.24 -16.43 25.47
CA VAL A 98 1.31 -17.21 24.83
C VAL A 98 1.93 -18.20 25.83
N LYS A 99 2.15 -17.81 27.09
CA LYS A 99 2.70 -18.68 28.15
C LYS A 99 1.72 -19.78 28.59
N GLU A 100 0.42 -19.54 28.53
CA GLU A 100 -0.62 -20.52 28.80
C GLU A 100 -0.59 -21.70 27.83
N ASN A 101 0.01 -21.54 26.67
CA ASN A 101 0.17 -22.58 25.65
C ASN A 101 -1.16 -23.21 25.22
N LEU A 102 -2.16 -22.37 24.95
CA LEU A 102 -3.48 -22.81 24.54
C LEU A 102 -3.43 -23.46 23.14
N LYS A 103 -4.17 -24.55 22.98
CA LYS A 103 -4.32 -25.23 21.70
C LYS A 103 -5.33 -24.48 20.85
N PHE A 104 -5.02 -24.26 19.56
CA PHE A 104 -6.01 -23.85 18.58
C PHE A 104 -6.81 -25.06 18.12
N SER A 105 -8.13 -24.92 18.03
CA SER A 105 -9.05 -25.86 17.41
C SER A 105 -9.98 -25.12 16.46
N THR A 106 -10.53 -25.85 15.48
CA THR A 106 -11.48 -25.31 14.51
C THR A 106 -12.75 -26.14 14.50
N PHE A 107 -13.87 -25.52 14.19
CA PHE A 107 -15.15 -26.17 13.96
C PHE A 107 -16.00 -25.36 12.98
N GLU A 108 -16.98 -25.98 12.38
CA GLU A 108 -17.91 -25.37 11.43
C GLU A 108 -19.33 -25.47 11.98
N LEU A 109 -20.12 -24.41 11.80
CA LEU A 109 -21.52 -24.39 12.20
C LEU A 109 -22.42 -24.01 11.02
N PRO A 110 -23.65 -24.57 10.98
CA PRO A 110 -24.71 -24.03 10.15
C PRO A 110 -25.00 -22.58 10.48
N ARG A 111 -25.48 -21.81 9.50
CA ARG A 111 -25.71 -20.36 9.64
C ARG A 111 -26.53 -19.99 10.89
N GLU A 112 -27.62 -20.68 11.14
CA GLU A 112 -28.49 -20.39 12.29
C GLU A 112 -27.78 -20.60 13.63
N GLU A 113 -27.00 -21.67 13.75
CA GLU A 113 -26.20 -21.94 14.95
C GLU A 113 -25.03 -20.96 15.08
N ALA A 114 -24.41 -20.56 13.98
CA ALA A 114 -23.34 -19.57 13.95
C ALA A 114 -23.84 -18.19 14.43
N VAL A 115 -25.02 -17.75 13.95
CA VAL A 115 -25.66 -16.53 14.42
C VAL A 115 -25.98 -16.62 15.92
N ALA A 116 -26.63 -17.71 16.35
CA ALA A 116 -26.97 -17.90 17.76
C ALA A 116 -25.72 -17.85 18.69
N LEU A 117 -24.63 -18.49 18.29
CA LEU A 117 -23.37 -18.46 19.03
C LEU A 117 -22.81 -17.04 19.13
N MET A 118 -22.83 -16.26 18.05
CA MET A 118 -22.30 -14.89 18.04
C MET A 118 -23.21 -13.94 18.82
N GLU A 119 -24.53 -14.11 18.79
CA GLU A 119 -25.49 -13.37 19.60
C GLU A 119 -25.30 -13.65 21.10
N GLU A 120 -25.16 -14.92 21.50
CA GLU A 120 -24.87 -15.31 22.88
C GLU A 120 -23.59 -14.67 23.41
N ARG A 121 -22.58 -14.50 22.54
CA ARG A 121 -21.30 -13.86 22.88
C ARG A 121 -21.31 -12.35 22.76
N GLY A 122 -22.40 -11.74 22.28
CA GLY A 122 -22.56 -10.30 22.12
C GLY A 122 -21.78 -9.71 20.92
N GLU A 123 -21.32 -10.54 19.96
CA GLU A 123 -20.45 -10.13 18.84
C GLU A 123 -21.28 -9.63 17.64
N LYS A 124 -21.89 -8.45 17.78
CA LYS A 124 -22.82 -7.86 16.79
C LYS A 124 -22.25 -7.71 15.38
N TYR A 125 -20.96 -7.37 15.25
CA TYR A 125 -20.31 -7.22 13.95
C TYR A 125 -20.12 -8.56 13.22
N LYS A 126 -19.94 -9.65 13.98
CA LYS A 126 -19.86 -11.00 13.43
C LYS A 126 -21.25 -11.47 12.97
N VAL A 127 -22.30 -11.18 13.73
CA VAL A 127 -23.70 -11.46 13.32
C VAL A 127 -24.03 -10.73 12.01
N GLU A 128 -23.73 -9.44 11.92
CA GLU A 128 -23.93 -8.67 10.70
C GLU A 128 -23.12 -9.24 9.52
N HIS A 129 -21.86 -9.62 9.75
CA HIS A 129 -21.03 -10.22 8.72
C HIS A 129 -21.56 -11.57 8.22
N ILE A 130 -22.08 -12.42 9.11
CA ILE A 130 -22.74 -13.68 8.71
C ILE A 130 -23.92 -13.40 7.76
N GLY A 131 -24.66 -12.30 8.02
CA GLY A 131 -25.75 -11.86 7.16
C GLY A 131 -25.32 -11.47 5.74
N ASP A 132 -24.11 -10.97 5.56
CA ASP A 132 -23.57 -10.57 4.26
C ASP A 132 -22.98 -11.73 3.44
N LEU A 133 -22.74 -12.89 4.06
CA LEU A 133 -22.18 -14.06 3.38
C LEU A 133 -23.23 -14.70 2.44
N SER A 134 -22.76 -15.33 1.34
CA SER A 134 -23.63 -16.11 0.45
C SER A 134 -24.30 -17.28 1.19
N GLU A 135 -25.47 -17.72 0.73
CA GLU A 135 -26.25 -18.79 1.40
C GLU A 135 -25.47 -20.11 1.54
N ASP A 136 -24.58 -20.40 0.61
CA ASP A 136 -23.73 -21.59 0.54
C ASP A 136 -22.38 -21.43 1.27
N ALA A 137 -22.12 -20.27 1.89
CA ALA A 137 -20.87 -20.02 2.60
C ALA A 137 -20.70 -20.95 3.80
N ARG A 138 -19.52 -21.57 3.88
CA ARG A 138 -19.10 -22.32 5.07
C ARG A 138 -18.67 -21.34 6.16
N ILE A 139 -19.25 -21.47 7.37
CA ILE A 139 -18.98 -20.60 8.48
C ILE A 139 -18.08 -21.34 9.48
N THR A 140 -16.82 -21.01 9.48
CA THR A 140 -15.78 -21.63 10.31
C THR A 140 -15.41 -20.75 11.47
N PHE A 141 -15.05 -21.39 12.59
CA PHE A 141 -14.63 -20.77 13.84
C PHE A 141 -13.30 -21.37 14.26
N TYR A 142 -12.50 -20.52 14.90
CA TYR A 142 -11.31 -20.94 15.59
C TYR A 142 -11.40 -20.59 17.06
N GLN A 143 -10.95 -21.51 17.90
CA GLN A 143 -11.00 -21.40 19.33
C GLN A 143 -9.60 -21.60 19.94
N GLN A 144 -9.23 -20.72 20.88
CA GLN A 144 -8.08 -20.90 21.76
C GLN A 144 -8.51 -20.59 23.20
N GLY A 145 -8.51 -21.65 24.05
CA GLY A 145 -9.05 -21.54 25.40
C GLY A 145 -10.52 -21.18 25.41
N ASP A 146 -10.88 -20.07 26.05
CA ASP A 146 -12.23 -19.51 26.14
C ASP A 146 -12.59 -18.53 25.03
N TYR A 147 -11.63 -18.13 24.20
CA TYR A 147 -11.84 -17.22 23.09
C TYR A 147 -12.21 -17.97 21.81
N ILE A 148 -13.31 -17.55 21.19
CA ILE A 148 -13.81 -18.07 19.90
C ILE A 148 -13.94 -16.89 18.94
N ASP A 149 -13.46 -17.07 17.71
CA ASP A 149 -13.60 -16.10 16.64
C ASP A 149 -14.06 -16.77 15.33
N MET A 150 -14.91 -16.06 14.59
CA MET A 150 -15.32 -16.46 13.25
C MET A 150 -14.20 -16.08 12.27
N CYS A 151 -13.61 -17.06 11.62
CA CYS A 151 -12.41 -16.84 10.82
C CYS A 151 -12.21 -17.95 9.77
N VAL A 152 -11.51 -17.61 8.72
CA VAL A 152 -11.00 -18.54 7.71
C VAL A 152 -9.49 -18.64 7.89
N GLY A 153 -9.03 -19.71 8.57
CA GLY A 153 -7.61 -19.93 8.87
C GLY A 153 -6.68 -19.88 7.64
N PRO A 154 -5.45 -20.37 7.74
CA PRO A 154 -4.89 -21.23 8.80
C PRO A 154 -4.36 -20.46 10.02
N HIS A 155 -4.18 -21.21 11.12
CA HIS A 155 -3.62 -20.69 12.39
C HIS A 155 -2.49 -21.57 12.92
N LEU A 156 -1.68 -21.01 13.82
CA LEU A 156 -0.75 -21.78 14.66
C LEU A 156 -1.47 -22.90 15.40
N THR A 157 -0.79 -23.99 15.69
CA THR A 157 -1.38 -25.10 16.45
C THR A 157 -1.51 -24.81 17.92
N TYR A 158 -0.63 -23.95 18.49
CA TYR A 158 -0.61 -23.54 19.89
C TYR A 158 -0.19 -22.07 20.01
N THR A 159 -0.73 -21.35 20.99
CA THR A 159 -0.37 -19.94 21.23
C THR A 159 1.11 -19.75 21.55
N LYS A 160 1.79 -20.73 22.17
CA LYS A 160 3.24 -20.69 22.48
C LYS A 160 4.14 -20.66 21.23
N ALA A 161 3.61 -21.01 20.06
CA ALA A 161 4.35 -20.91 18.81
C ALA A 161 4.54 -19.45 18.34
N LEU A 162 3.75 -18.50 18.84
CA LEU A 162 3.94 -17.07 18.65
C LEU A 162 5.11 -16.57 19.50
N LYS A 163 6.29 -16.33 18.90
CA LYS A 163 7.54 -16.04 19.63
C LYS A 163 7.92 -14.56 19.61
N ALA A 164 7.64 -13.88 18.52
CA ALA A 164 8.11 -12.52 18.28
C ALA A 164 6.96 -11.66 17.73
N PHE A 165 6.50 -10.73 18.54
CA PHE A 165 5.43 -9.80 18.17
C PHE A 165 5.55 -8.50 18.99
N THR A 166 4.97 -7.44 18.46
CA THR A 166 4.78 -6.16 19.16
C THR A 166 3.56 -5.43 18.58
N LEU A 167 2.92 -4.62 19.40
CA LEU A 167 1.88 -3.70 18.95
C LEU A 167 2.53 -2.40 18.46
N THR A 168 2.03 -1.84 17.36
CA THR A 168 2.71 -0.75 16.63
C THR A 168 1.96 0.57 16.63
N GLY A 169 0.68 0.56 17.01
CA GLY A 169 -0.09 1.79 17.10
C GLY A 169 -1.59 1.57 17.14
N VAL A 170 -2.30 2.69 17.34
CA VAL A 170 -3.76 2.76 17.36
C VAL A 170 -4.23 3.75 16.29
N SER A 171 -5.30 3.42 15.57
CA SER A 171 -5.90 4.29 14.57
C SER A 171 -7.41 4.10 14.52
N GLY A 172 -8.13 5.01 13.85
CA GLY A 172 -9.57 4.85 13.57
C GLY A 172 -9.79 4.11 12.25
N ALA A 173 -10.82 3.29 12.18
CA ALA A 173 -11.29 2.66 10.94
C ALA A 173 -12.81 2.65 10.91
N TYR A 174 -13.41 3.05 9.78
CA TYR A 174 -14.86 2.96 9.62
C TYR A 174 -15.29 1.53 9.34
N TRP A 175 -16.36 1.08 10.00
CA TRP A 175 -16.94 -0.23 9.74
C TRP A 175 -17.27 -0.42 8.25
N LYS A 176 -16.84 -1.54 7.67
CA LYS A 176 -16.94 -1.85 6.21
C LYS A 176 -16.32 -0.76 5.30
N GLY A 177 -15.43 0.09 5.83
CA GLY A 177 -14.77 1.15 5.04
C GLY A 177 -15.70 2.32 4.65
N ASP A 178 -16.93 2.36 5.13
CA ASP A 178 -17.88 3.44 4.84
C ASP A 178 -17.84 4.51 5.94
N LYS A 179 -17.51 5.75 5.56
CA LYS A 179 -17.47 6.94 6.45
C LYS A 179 -18.78 7.25 7.18
N ASN A 180 -19.89 6.71 6.69
CA ASN A 180 -21.21 6.88 7.32
C ASN A 180 -21.45 5.86 8.46
N ASN A 181 -20.66 4.80 8.52
CA ASN A 181 -20.73 3.80 9.57
C ASN A 181 -19.94 4.24 10.81
N LYS A 182 -20.12 3.48 11.89
CA LYS A 182 -19.40 3.73 13.16
C LYS A 182 -17.88 3.65 12.94
N MET A 183 -17.16 4.59 13.54
CA MET A 183 -15.71 4.54 13.61
C MET A 183 -15.30 3.60 14.75
N LEU A 184 -14.55 2.57 14.41
CA LEU A 184 -13.96 1.58 15.30
C LEU A 184 -12.53 1.96 15.65
N THR A 185 -12.02 1.39 16.73
CA THR A 185 -10.61 1.50 17.12
C THR A 185 -9.84 0.36 16.47
N ARG A 186 -8.88 0.67 15.62
CA ARG A 186 -7.96 -0.29 15.01
C ARG A 186 -6.68 -0.36 15.81
N ILE A 187 -6.38 -1.52 16.35
CA ILE A 187 -5.11 -1.80 17.03
C ILE A 187 -4.22 -2.55 16.05
N ASN A 188 -3.03 -2.00 15.80
CA ASN A 188 -2.07 -2.53 14.85
C ASN A 188 -0.93 -3.25 15.57
N GLY A 189 -0.42 -4.31 14.97
CA GLY A 189 0.74 -5.04 15.44
C GLY A 189 1.51 -5.69 14.32
N THR A 190 2.67 -6.23 14.64
CA THR A 190 3.45 -7.05 13.72
C THR A 190 4.02 -8.26 14.44
N ALA A 191 4.25 -9.34 13.70
CA ALA A 191 4.81 -10.59 14.24
C ALA A 191 5.66 -11.30 13.20
N PHE A 192 6.67 -12.01 13.69
CA PHE A 192 7.66 -12.74 12.90
C PHE A 192 7.97 -14.10 13.55
N ALA A 193 8.66 -14.97 12.81
CA ALA A 193 9.03 -16.29 13.30
C ALA A 193 10.11 -16.21 14.39
N THR A 194 10.98 -15.21 14.33
CA THR A 194 12.09 -15.01 15.26
C THR A 194 12.14 -13.58 15.81
N LYS A 195 12.81 -13.40 16.93
CA LYS A 195 13.04 -12.07 17.51
C LYS A 195 13.96 -11.23 16.65
N ASP A 196 14.97 -11.83 16.06
CA ASP A 196 15.94 -11.13 15.21
C ASP A 196 15.25 -10.51 13.99
N GLU A 197 14.29 -11.23 13.38
CA GLU A 197 13.47 -10.71 12.27
C GLU A 197 12.58 -9.54 12.72
N LEU A 198 11.97 -9.64 13.91
CA LEU A 198 11.17 -8.55 14.46
C LEU A 198 12.03 -7.31 14.76
N GLU A 199 13.19 -7.48 15.38
CA GLU A 199 14.11 -6.39 15.69
C GLU A 199 14.63 -5.70 14.41
N GLU A 200 14.99 -6.47 13.40
CA GLU A 200 15.41 -5.92 12.11
C GLU A 200 14.27 -5.16 11.41
N HIS A 201 13.04 -5.70 11.43
CA HIS A 201 11.87 -5.00 10.90
C HIS A 201 11.63 -3.66 11.61
N LEU A 202 11.68 -3.64 12.94
CA LEU A 202 11.51 -2.41 13.72
C LEU A 202 12.63 -1.41 13.44
N ARG A 203 13.87 -1.87 13.29
CA ARG A 203 15.01 -1.04 12.89
C ARG A 203 14.78 -0.40 11.52
N LEU A 204 14.29 -1.18 10.55
CA LEU A 204 13.98 -0.68 9.21
C LEU A 204 12.83 0.35 9.22
N LEU A 205 11.81 0.14 10.06
CA LEU A 205 10.73 1.13 10.24
C LEU A 205 11.25 2.45 10.83
N GLU A 206 12.13 2.38 11.82
CA GLU A 206 12.77 3.59 12.39
C GLU A 206 13.63 4.32 11.34
N GLU A 207 14.41 3.58 10.56
CA GLU A 207 15.17 4.17 9.46
C GLU A 207 14.27 4.79 8.39
N ALA A 208 13.15 4.14 8.06
CA ALA A 208 12.16 4.68 7.12
C ALA A 208 11.55 6.01 7.63
N LYS A 209 11.24 6.11 8.95
CA LYS A 209 10.75 7.35 9.56
C LYS A 209 11.80 8.48 9.48
N LYS A 210 13.08 8.17 9.70
CA LYS A 210 14.16 9.15 9.58
C LYS A 210 14.33 9.65 8.14
N ARG A 211 14.07 8.78 7.16
CA ARG A 211 14.18 9.06 5.71
C ARG A 211 12.88 9.56 5.09
N ASP A 212 11.85 9.87 5.88
CA ASP A 212 10.61 10.44 5.36
C ASP A 212 10.90 11.77 4.65
N HIS A 213 10.67 11.79 3.34
CA HIS A 213 10.93 12.95 2.49
C HIS A 213 10.19 14.20 2.94
N ARG A 214 9.02 14.06 3.60
CA ARG A 214 8.24 15.20 4.13
C ARG A 214 8.95 15.85 5.32
N LYS A 215 9.58 15.01 6.16
CA LYS A 215 10.40 15.50 7.27
C LYS A 215 11.68 16.13 6.76
N ILE A 216 12.43 15.41 5.92
CA ILE A 216 13.67 15.91 5.32
C ILE A 216 13.42 17.17 4.51
N GLY A 217 12.36 17.20 3.71
CA GLY A 217 11.99 18.35 2.87
C GLY A 217 11.72 19.62 3.69
N ARG A 218 11.07 19.49 4.85
CA ARG A 218 10.84 20.58 5.77
C ARG A 218 12.12 21.01 6.50
N ASP A 219 12.86 20.03 7.05
CA ASP A 219 14.06 20.29 7.85
C ASP A 219 15.19 20.94 7.01
N MET A 220 15.19 20.72 5.69
CA MET A 220 16.16 21.26 4.74
C MET A 220 15.63 22.41 3.86
N ASP A 221 14.41 22.87 4.08
CA ASP A 221 13.74 23.88 3.26
C ASP A 221 13.74 23.56 1.76
N LEU A 222 13.34 22.32 1.39
CA LEU A 222 13.33 21.88 0.00
C LEU A 222 12.03 22.22 -0.71
N PHE A 223 10.90 22.00 -0.06
CA PHE A 223 9.57 22.27 -0.62
C PHE A 223 8.53 22.49 0.47
N MET A 224 7.41 23.09 0.08
CA MET A 224 6.26 23.26 0.96
C MET A 224 4.95 22.92 0.21
N MET A 225 3.93 22.55 1.00
CA MET A 225 2.55 22.42 0.56
C MET A 225 1.74 23.56 1.17
N ARG A 226 0.77 24.10 0.40
CA ARG A 226 -0.06 25.22 0.82
C ARG A 226 -1.53 24.92 0.55
N ASP A 227 -2.41 25.47 1.37
CA ASP A 227 -3.87 25.32 1.21
C ASP A 227 -4.39 26.02 -0.04
N GLU A 228 -3.67 27.03 -0.51
CA GLU A 228 -4.01 27.75 -1.75
C GLU A 228 -3.85 26.88 -3.01
N ALA A 229 -3.03 25.80 -2.93
CA ALA A 229 -2.81 24.88 -4.03
C ALA A 229 -2.65 23.43 -3.50
N PRO A 230 -3.74 22.81 -3.04
CA PRO A 230 -3.66 21.49 -2.41
C PRO A 230 -3.24 20.41 -3.41
N GLY A 231 -2.13 19.74 -3.10
CA GLY A 231 -1.52 18.72 -3.95
C GLY A 231 -0.54 19.27 -5.00
N PHE A 232 -0.24 20.57 -4.99
CA PHE A 232 0.76 21.19 -5.84
C PHE A 232 1.98 21.60 -5.00
N PRO A 233 3.13 20.95 -5.14
CA PRO A 233 4.32 21.29 -4.36
C PRO A 233 4.95 22.60 -4.84
N PHE A 234 5.33 23.45 -3.87
CA PHE A 234 6.15 24.64 -4.10
C PHE A 234 7.59 24.28 -3.77
N PHE A 235 8.48 24.32 -4.75
CA PHE A 235 9.90 24.13 -4.52
C PHE A 235 10.55 25.42 -4.02
N LEU A 236 11.26 25.31 -2.91
CA LEU A 236 12.02 26.40 -2.31
C LEU A 236 13.44 26.50 -2.92
N PRO A 237 14.22 27.55 -2.62
CA PRO A 237 15.55 27.72 -3.23
C PRO A 237 16.46 26.48 -3.08
N ASN A 238 16.53 25.88 -1.90
CA ASN A 238 17.32 24.65 -1.67
C ASN A 238 16.79 23.47 -2.49
N GLY A 239 15.48 23.34 -2.58
CA GLY A 239 14.82 22.30 -3.41
C GLY A 239 15.10 22.51 -4.90
N MET A 240 15.18 23.76 -5.36
CA MET A 240 15.55 24.04 -6.76
C MET A 240 17.01 23.71 -7.06
N ILE A 241 17.93 23.90 -6.11
CA ILE A 241 19.32 23.45 -6.27
C ILE A 241 19.35 21.93 -6.48
N LEU A 242 18.68 21.17 -5.61
CA LEU A 242 18.60 19.72 -5.72
C LEU A 242 17.96 19.28 -7.04
N LYS A 243 16.82 19.89 -7.39
CA LYS A 243 16.10 19.57 -8.64
C LYS A 243 16.96 19.85 -9.89
N ASN A 244 17.61 21.01 -9.96
CA ASN A 244 18.44 21.36 -11.09
C ASN A 244 19.68 20.45 -11.19
N THR A 245 20.30 20.07 -10.08
CA THR A 245 21.41 19.11 -10.08
C THR A 245 21.00 17.76 -10.68
N LEU A 246 19.81 17.25 -10.32
CA LEU A 246 19.26 16.01 -10.91
C LEU A 246 18.94 16.18 -12.40
N LEU A 247 18.39 17.33 -12.80
CA LEU A 247 18.05 17.59 -14.21
C LEU A 247 19.32 17.76 -15.07
N ASP A 248 20.38 18.36 -14.53
CA ASP A 248 21.65 18.52 -15.25
C ASP A 248 22.32 17.15 -15.48
N TYR A 249 22.31 16.27 -14.44
CA TYR A 249 22.75 14.89 -14.58
C TYR A 249 21.91 14.11 -15.60
N TRP A 250 20.59 14.25 -15.56
CA TRP A 250 19.70 13.64 -16.55
C TRP A 250 20.05 14.06 -17.99
N ARG A 251 20.30 15.36 -18.21
CA ARG A 251 20.71 15.87 -19.53
C ARG A 251 22.03 15.29 -19.99
N GLU A 252 23.00 15.18 -19.07
CA GLU A 252 24.32 14.62 -19.37
C GLU A 252 24.18 13.18 -19.87
N ILE A 253 23.55 12.28 -19.11
CA ILE A 253 23.43 10.86 -19.47
C ILE A 253 22.54 10.64 -20.69
N HIS A 254 21.44 11.36 -20.83
CA HIS A 254 20.55 11.24 -21.98
C HIS A 254 21.20 11.75 -23.28
N THR A 255 21.93 12.86 -23.22
CA THR A 255 22.69 13.36 -24.37
C THR A 255 23.76 12.36 -24.79
N ALA A 256 24.49 11.77 -23.84
CA ALA A 256 25.49 10.73 -24.11
C ALA A 256 24.85 9.48 -24.74
N ALA A 257 23.62 9.13 -24.35
CA ALA A 257 22.84 8.02 -24.91
C ALA A 257 22.14 8.36 -26.24
N GLY A 258 22.34 9.56 -26.78
CA GLY A 258 21.80 10.01 -28.09
C GLY A 258 20.34 10.44 -28.05
N TYR A 259 19.83 10.86 -26.89
CA TYR A 259 18.53 11.50 -26.80
C TYR A 259 18.60 12.98 -27.18
N VAL A 260 17.53 13.49 -27.79
CA VAL A 260 17.32 14.91 -28.06
C VAL A 260 16.24 15.44 -27.12
N GLU A 261 16.49 16.56 -26.46
CA GLU A 261 15.51 17.18 -25.56
C GLU A 261 14.47 17.95 -26.37
N ILE A 262 13.20 17.72 -26.09
CA ILE A 262 12.05 18.44 -26.65
C ILE A 262 11.24 19.07 -25.50
N SER A 263 10.34 19.99 -25.84
CA SER A 263 9.37 20.57 -24.91
C SER A 263 8.04 20.76 -25.59
N THR A 264 6.97 20.35 -24.91
CA THR A 264 5.60 20.48 -25.44
C THR A 264 4.75 21.42 -24.58
N PRO A 265 3.73 22.11 -25.17
CA PRO A 265 2.88 23.03 -24.43
C PRO A 265 2.13 22.37 -23.28
N GLN A 266 1.86 23.14 -22.22
CA GLN A 266 1.08 22.67 -21.06
C GLN A 266 -0.42 22.54 -21.37
N ILE A 267 -0.94 23.43 -22.22
CA ILE A 267 -2.35 23.51 -22.57
C ILE A 267 -2.51 23.19 -24.04
N MET A 268 -3.34 22.20 -24.35
CA MET A 268 -3.59 21.76 -25.72
C MET A 268 -5.10 21.51 -25.93
N ASN A 269 -5.56 21.65 -27.17
CA ASN A 269 -6.94 21.50 -27.57
C ASN A 269 -7.47 20.10 -27.24
N LYS A 270 -8.72 20.02 -26.82
CA LYS A 270 -9.44 18.79 -26.47
C LYS A 270 -9.40 17.74 -27.60
N GLN A 271 -9.38 18.18 -28.87
CA GLN A 271 -9.40 17.25 -29.99
C GLN A 271 -8.16 16.33 -30.00
N LEU A 272 -7.00 16.83 -29.58
CA LEU A 272 -5.79 16.00 -29.43
C LEU A 272 -6.00 14.84 -28.44
N TRP A 273 -6.67 15.13 -27.32
CA TRP A 273 -6.95 14.15 -26.27
C TRP A 273 -8.00 13.12 -26.69
N LYS A 274 -8.94 13.50 -27.56
CA LYS A 274 -9.88 12.55 -28.19
C LYS A 274 -9.15 11.65 -29.18
N THR A 275 -8.33 12.22 -30.04
CA THR A 275 -7.58 11.46 -31.06
C THR A 275 -6.63 10.43 -30.41
N SER A 276 -6.04 10.76 -29.27
CA SER A 276 -5.13 9.88 -28.53
C SER A 276 -5.83 8.93 -27.57
N GLY A 277 -7.18 8.97 -27.44
CA GLY A 277 -7.98 8.12 -26.56
C GLY A 277 -7.97 8.53 -25.07
N HIS A 278 -7.17 9.52 -24.69
CA HIS A 278 -7.09 9.94 -23.28
C HIS A 278 -8.40 10.54 -22.78
N TRP A 279 -9.17 11.20 -23.63
CA TRP A 279 -10.44 11.80 -23.26
C TRP A 279 -11.46 10.76 -22.77
N ASP A 280 -11.50 9.59 -23.39
CA ASP A 280 -12.49 8.55 -23.10
C ASP A 280 -12.13 7.75 -21.83
N HIS A 281 -10.83 7.61 -21.56
CA HIS A 281 -10.34 6.73 -20.46
C HIS A 281 -9.75 7.48 -19.27
N TYR A 282 -9.47 8.79 -19.38
CA TYR A 282 -8.74 9.54 -18.39
C TYR A 282 -9.32 10.91 -18.05
N LYS A 283 -10.50 11.24 -18.59
CA LYS A 283 -11.16 12.56 -18.44
C LYS A 283 -11.28 13.03 -17.00
N ASP A 284 -11.68 12.14 -16.08
CA ASP A 284 -11.91 12.48 -14.67
C ASP A 284 -10.64 12.91 -13.93
N ASN A 285 -9.48 12.53 -14.47
CA ASN A 285 -8.17 12.92 -13.95
C ASN A 285 -7.53 14.11 -14.70
N MET A 286 -8.26 14.75 -15.61
CA MET A 286 -7.77 15.89 -16.41
C MET A 286 -8.32 17.21 -15.88
N TYR A 287 -7.49 18.25 -15.92
CA TYR A 287 -7.95 19.63 -15.77
C TYR A 287 -8.31 20.17 -17.14
N SER A 288 -9.52 20.70 -17.29
CA SER A 288 -9.99 21.33 -18.51
C SER A 288 -10.37 22.79 -18.29
N THR A 289 -10.29 23.58 -19.35
CA THR A 289 -10.68 24.99 -19.39
C THR A 289 -11.30 25.32 -20.73
N VAL A 290 -12.01 26.44 -20.80
CA VAL A 290 -12.57 26.98 -22.04
C VAL A 290 -11.85 28.30 -22.39
N ILE A 291 -11.34 28.41 -23.59
CA ILE A 291 -10.65 29.59 -24.12
C ILE A 291 -11.26 29.87 -25.50
N ASP A 292 -11.79 31.08 -25.72
CA ASP A 292 -12.42 31.50 -26.97
C ASP A 292 -13.50 30.51 -27.48
N ASP A 293 -14.36 30.05 -26.56
CA ASP A 293 -15.43 29.06 -26.79
C ASP A 293 -14.94 27.64 -27.19
N GLU A 294 -13.64 27.39 -27.14
CA GLU A 294 -13.06 26.06 -27.37
C GLU A 294 -12.58 25.41 -26.06
N GLU A 295 -12.75 24.08 -25.95
CA GLU A 295 -12.27 23.32 -24.79
C GLU A 295 -10.79 22.95 -24.96
N TYR A 296 -10.01 23.27 -23.94
CA TYR A 296 -8.60 22.93 -23.77
C TYR A 296 -8.38 22.09 -22.51
N CYS A 297 -7.32 21.32 -22.51
CA CYS A 297 -6.89 20.54 -21.34
C CYS A 297 -5.45 20.84 -20.97
N ILE A 298 -5.18 20.86 -19.67
CA ILE A 298 -3.83 20.87 -19.14
C ILE A 298 -3.29 19.44 -19.26
N LYS A 299 -2.13 19.27 -19.86
CA LYS A 299 -1.61 17.94 -20.21
C LYS A 299 -1.42 17.05 -18.97
N PRO A 300 -2.05 15.86 -18.95
CA PRO A 300 -1.80 14.83 -17.94
C PRO A 300 -0.66 13.89 -18.31
N MET A 301 -0.23 13.92 -19.58
CA MET A 301 0.82 13.10 -20.19
C MET A 301 1.51 13.87 -21.30
N ASN A 302 2.76 13.46 -21.63
CA ASN A 302 3.55 14.12 -22.67
C ASN A 302 3.38 13.46 -24.05
N CYS A 303 2.91 12.20 -24.10
CA CYS A 303 2.86 11.38 -25.32
C CYS A 303 2.23 12.07 -26.54
N PRO A 304 1.01 12.65 -26.46
CA PRO A 304 0.40 13.26 -27.66
C PRO A 304 1.19 14.45 -28.19
N GLY A 305 1.77 15.27 -27.28
CA GLY A 305 2.64 16.38 -27.67
C GLY A 305 3.92 15.90 -28.36
N GLY A 306 4.58 14.88 -27.82
CA GLY A 306 5.77 14.26 -28.43
C GLY A 306 5.51 13.71 -29.82
N VAL A 307 4.36 13.07 -30.04
CA VAL A 307 3.95 12.59 -31.38
C VAL A 307 3.72 13.75 -32.33
N LEU A 308 3.16 14.89 -31.91
CA LEU A 308 3.01 16.08 -32.74
C LEU A 308 4.39 16.65 -33.14
N VAL A 309 5.36 16.68 -32.24
CA VAL A 309 6.73 17.11 -32.57
C VAL A 309 7.35 16.17 -33.60
N TYR A 310 7.24 14.84 -33.41
CA TYR A 310 7.74 13.88 -34.41
C TYR A 310 7.08 14.05 -35.77
N SER A 311 5.76 14.21 -35.80
CA SER A 311 5.00 14.33 -37.06
C SER A 311 5.12 15.69 -37.74
N SER A 312 5.85 16.67 -37.18
CA SER A 312 6.01 18.01 -37.73
C SER A 312 6.74 18.04 -39.08
N LYS A 313 7.49 16.98 -39.38
CA LYS A 313 8.19 16.80 -40.67
C LYS A 313 8.27 15.31 -41.03
N PRO A 314 8.44 14.97 -42.31
CA PRO A 314 8.70 13.59 -42.72
C PRO A 314 10.08 13.14 -42.22
N HIS A 315 10.17 11.87 -41.80
CA HIS A 315 11.42 11.24 -41.39
C HIS A 315 11.80 10.07 -42.30
N SER A 316 13.08 9.96 -42.60
CA SER A 316 13.60 8.79 -43.28
C SER A 316 13.77 7.63 -42.30
N TYR A 317 13.55 6.41 -42.74
CA TYR A 317 13.86 5.22 -41.94
C TYR A 317 15.34 5.15 -41.50
N ARG A 318 16.23 5.86 -42.19
CA ARG A 318 17.67 5.95 -41.87
C ARG A 318 17.96 6.87 -40.69
N GLU A 319 17.00 7.71 -40.30
CA GLU A 319 17.12 8.58 -39.11
C GLU A 319 16.71 7.87 -37.83
N LEU A 320 16.06 6.70 -37.95
CA LEU A 320 15.57 5.93 -36.84
C LEU A 320 16.67 5.04 -36.21
N PRO A 321 16.72 4.89 -34.89
CA PRO A 321 15.76 5.38 -33.94
C PRO A 321 15.94 6.86 -33.58
N ILE A 322 14.84 7.58 -33.38
CA ILE A 322 14.85 8.95 -32.85
C ILE A 322 14.39 8.84 -31.38
N ARG A 323 15.23 9.26 -30.46
CA ARG A 323 14.98 9.25 -29.01
C ARG A 323 14.71 10.68 -28.55
N ALA A 324 13.44 11.01 -28.32
CA ALA A 324 13.01 12.34 -27.90
C ALA A 324 12.69 12.33 -26.40
N GLY A 325 13.54 13.00 -25.58
CA GLY A 325 13.34 13.15 -24.15
C GLY A 325 12.67 14.48 -23.82
N GLU A 326 11.84 14.51 -22.81
CA GLU A 326 11.16 15.71 -22.31
C GLU A 326 11.18 15.75 -20.78
N ILE A 327 11.67 16.84 -20.21
CA ILE A 327 11.44 17.20 -18.82
C ILE A 327 10.02 17.77 -18.72
N GLY A 328 9.05 16.88 -18.79
CA GLY A 328 7.65 17.21 -19.00
C GLY A 328 6.90 17.49 -17.69
N LEU A 329 6.44 18.73 -17.51
CA LEU A 329 5.54 19.07 -16.41
C LEU A 329 4.13 18.62 -16.76
N VAL A 330 3.52 17.80 -15.91
CA VAL A 330 2.17 17.26 -16.09
C VAL A 330 1.28 17.53 -14.90
N HIS A 331 -0.04 17.51 -15.12
CA HIS A 331 -1.05 17.78 -14.08
C HIS A 331 -2.10 16.69 -14.11
N ARG A 332 -2.42 16.15 -12.93
CA ARG A 332 -3.44 15.11 -12.75
C ARG A 332 -4.37 15.44 -11.60
N HIS A 333 -5.67 15.37 -11.81
CA HIS A 333 -6.67 15.57 -10.77
C HIS A 333 -6.72 14.35 -9.85
N GLU A 334 -5.77 14.27 -8.92
CA GLU A 334 -5.76 13.24 -7.88
C GLU A 334 -6.77 13.58 -6.78
N LEU A 335 -7.47 12.58 -6.26
CA LEU A 335 -8.42 12.75 -5.17
C LEU A 335 -7.71 13.26 -3.90
N LYS A 336 -8.36 14.15 -3.14
CA LYS A 336 -7.77 14.76 -1.94
C LYS A 336 -7.27 13.72 -0.92
N GLY A 337 -8.00 12.62 -0.73
CA GLY A 337 -7.62 11.54 0.20
C GLY A 337 -6.45 10.66 -0.27
N ALA A 338 -6.04 10.76 -1.54
CA ALA A 338 -4.91 10.01 -2.08
C ALA A 338 -3.59 10.79 -2.06
N LEU A 339 -3.62 12.10 -1.77
CA LEU A 339 -2.42 12.94 -1.78
C LEU A 339 -1.45 12.55 -0.67
N HIS A 340 -0.14 12.43 -1.00
CA HIS A 340 0.88 12.00 -0.06
C HIS A 340 2.26 12.61 -0.37
N GLY A 341 2.62 13.67 0.33
CA GLY A 341 3.91 14.35 0.17
C GLY A 341 4.23 14.66 -1.29
N LEU A 342 5.42 14.25 -1.77
CA LEU A 342 5.81 14.31 -3.19
C LEU A 342 5.50 13.01 -3.95
N PHE A 343 5.09 11.92 -3.28
CA PHE A 343 4.79 10.65 -3.93
C PHE A 343 3.46 10.66 -4.70
N ARG A 344 2.49 11.46 -4.22
CA ARG A 344 1.21 11.61 -4.91
C ARG A 344 0.76 13.05 -4.86
N VAL A 345 0.92 13.72 -5.99
CA VAL A 345 0.70 15.14 -6.18
C VAL A 345 -0.16 15.39 -7.41
N ARG A 346 -0.64 16.62 -7.57
CA ARG A 346 -1.44 17.05 -8.71
C ARG A 346 -0.62 17.71 -9.83
N CYS A 347 0.65 18.00 -9.55
CA CYS A 347 1.58 18.57 -10.50
C CYS A 347 2.97 17.99 -10.24
N PHE A 348 3.61 17.43 -11.27
CA PHE A 348 4.95 16.85 -11.17
C PHE A 348 5.65 16.86 -12.51
N THR A 349 6.98 16.84 -12.45
CA THR A 349 7.84 16.75 -13.62
C THR A 349 8.19 15.28 -13.87
N GLN A 350 8.05 14.83 -15.11
CA GLN A 350 8.50 13.51 -15.55
C GLN A 350 9.77 13.68 -16.38
N ASP A 351 10.72 12.80 -16.18
CA ASP A 351 11.81 12.48 -17.09
C ASP A 351 11.29 11.48 -18.14
N ASP A 352 10.54 11.98 -19.10
CA ASP A 352 9.80 11.18 -20.07
C ASP A 352 10.54 11.10 -21.39
N ALA A 353 10.35 10.00 -22.12
CA ALA A 353 10.95 9.87 -23.44
C ALA A 353 10.07 9.04 -24.39
N HIS A 354 10.10 9.43 -25.67
CA HIS A 354 9.47 8.71 -26.76
C HIS A 354 10.52 8.29 -27.78
N ILE A 355 10.58 6.99 -28.06
CA ILE A 355 11.53 6.43 -29.02
C ILE A 355 10.76 5.98 -30.26
N PHE A 356 11.00 6.67 -31.36
CA PHE A 356 10.42 6.34 -32.65
C PHE A 356 11.41 5.45 -33.41
N MET A 357 10.99 4.22 -33.73
CA MET A 357 11.90 3.19 -34.23
C MET A 357 11.22 2.23 -35.22
N MET A 358 12.02 1.50 -36.00
CA MET A 358 11.55 0.38 -36.81
C MET A 358 11.30 -0.84 -35.91
N PRO A 359 10.39 -1.76 -36.31
CA PRO A 359 10.11 -2.98 -35.55
C PRO A 359 11.36 -3.81 -35.20
N GLU A 360 12.31 -3.87 -36.09
CA GLU A 360 13.57 -4.60 -35.95
C GLU A 360 14.50 -4.01 -34.90
N GLN A 361 14.33 -2.74 -34.56
CA GLN A 361 15.14 -2.01 -33.56
C GLN A 361 14.61 -2.15 -32.15
N ILE A 362 13.35 -2.62 -31.93
CA ILE A 362 12.68 -2.66 -30.63
C ILE A 362 13.53 -3.38 -29.58
N ARG A 363 14.05 -4.56 -29.92
CA ARG A 363 14.83 -5.37 -28.96
C ARG A 363 16.07 -4.65 -28.46
N GLU A 364 16.77 -3.94 -29.35
CA GLU A 364 18.00 -3.23 -29.01
C GLU A 364 17.69 -1.96 -28.22
N GLU A 365 16.65 -1.24 -28.60
CA GLU A 365 16.25 -0.03 -27.88
C GLU A 365 15.76 -0.33 -26.44
N ILE A 366 15.04 -1.44 -26.24
CA ILE A 366 14.67 -1.88 -24.86
C ILE A 366 15.91 -2.15 -24.01
N LYS A 367 16.96 -2.79 -24.58
CA LYS A 367 18.21 -3.02 -23.85
C LYS A 367 18.95 -1.72 -23.54
N ASN A 368 18.94 -0.77 -24.48
CA ASN A 368 19.57 0.54 -24.30
C ASN A 368 18.87 1.32 -23.18
N VAL A 369 17.53 1.29 -23.14
CA VAL A 369 16.76 1.90 -22.04
C VAL A 369 17.07 1.23 -20.71
N ALA A 370 17.10 -0.13 -20.64
CA ALA A 370 17.44 -0.83 -19.43
C ALA A 370 18.85 -0.47 -18.93
N LYS A 371 19.83 -0.38 -19.84
CA LYS A 371 21.19 0.05 -19.48
C LYS A 371 21.24 1.49 -18.95
N LEU A 372 20.48 2.41 -19.58
CA LEU A 372 20.41 3.81 -19.13
C LEU A 372 19.76 3.93 -17.73
N ILE A 373 18.80 3.05 -17.40
CA ILE A 373 18.17 3.02 -16.07
C ILE A 373 19.14 2.49 -15.01
N ASP A 374 20.03 1.57 -15.37
CA ASP A 374 21.02 0.99 -14.45
C ASP A 374 22.20 1.95 -14.18
N GLU A 375 22.43 2.95 -15.03
CA GLU A 375 23.47 3.97 -14.90
C GLU A 375 23.06 5.09 -13.90
#